data_26dfe84b327c66c651f29cec23d90cc3
#
_entry.id   26dfe84b327c66c651f29cec23d90cc3
#
_cell.length_a   1.000
_cell.length_b   1.000
_cell.length_c   1.000
_cell.angle_alpha   90.00
_cell.angle_beta   90.00
_cell.angle_gamma   90.00
#
_symmetry.space_group_name_H-M   'P 1'
#
loop_
_entity.id
_entity.type
_entity.pdbx_description
1 polymer ?
#
loop_
_entity_poly.entity_id
_entity_poly.type
_entity_poly.pdbx_seq_one_letter_code
_entity_poly.pdbx_strand_id
1 'polypeptide(L)'
;MIRQDQLRYLSQQSKVSVLIIGAGINGIAAFRDLALQNVDVLMVDKGDFCSGTSSASSHMIHGGIRYLENGELRLVREAVQERNRLLQLAPHYVKPLPTMIPIFNWQSGIWKIAAKFFGLSGLLLSPTGLRLAQSKGEGHQRGGVIVKLGLMLYELWNSPSIVTAARMPSHRFQLKVSSLKQFPELSSDIVATAIYYDAVVLSPERLAVELVTETEKMSQNATAINYLSVVGMADSQRTVILHDEVSGQQFQIQPELVINATGPWIDLTNRKLGQPTDFIGGSKGSHLVLDHPKL
;
A
#
# COMPACT_ATOMS: atom_id res chain seq x y z
N MET A 1 -11.52 5.66 -23.92
CA MET A 1 -11.38 5.22 -25.34
C MET A 1 -11.88 3.79 -25.46
N ILE A 2 -12.51 3.39 -26.59
CA ILE A 2 -12.89 1.97 -26.81
C ILE A 2 -11.61 1.19 -27.12
N ARG A 3 -11.50 -0.10 -26.67
CA ARG A 3 -10.29 -0.92 -26.85
C ARG A 3 -9.79 -0.96 -28.32
N GLN A 4 -10.69 -1.06 -29.30
CA GLN A 4 -10.31 -1.06 -30.71
C GLN A 4 -9.59 0.24 -31.13
N ASP A 5 -10.01 1.38 -30.59
CA ASP A 5 -9.36 2.66 -30.86
C ASP A 5 -7.98 2.74 -30.21
N GLN A 6 -7.83 2.18 -29.00
CA GLN A 6 -6.53 2.08 -28.31
C GLN A 6 -5.54 1.20 -29.09
N LEU A 7 -5.99 0.03 -29.60
CA LEU A 7 -5.15 -0.85 -30.41
C LEU A 7 -4.79 -0.22 -31.76
N ARG A 8 -5.72 0.53 -32.36
CA ARG A 8 -5.46 1.32 -33.59
C ARG A 8 -4.42 2.41 -33.33
N TYR A 9 -4.53 3.10 -32.19
CA TYR A 9 -3.52 4.07 -31.76
C TYR A 9 -2.13 3.43 -31.68
N LEU A 10 -1.97 2.27 -31.02
CA LEU A 10 -0.70 1.54 -30.96
C LEU A 10 -0.14 1.13 -32.32
N SER A 11 -1.02 0.80 -33.27
CA SER A 11 -0.59 0.45 -34.64
C SER A 11 -0.04 1.65 -35.41
N GLN A 12 -0.45 2.86 -35.05
CA GLN A 12 -0.06 4.11 -35.72
C GLN A 12 1.09 4.82 -35.02
N GLN A 13 1.22 4.61 -33.68
CA GLN A 13 2.23 5.27 -32.84
C GLN A 13 3.28 4.27 -32.38
N SER A 14 4.47 4.36 -32.96
CA SER A 14 5.60 3.50 -32.59
C SER A 14 6.48 4.05 -31.47
N LYS A 15 6.30 5.30 -31.05
CA LYS A 15 7.12 5.98 -30.04
C LYS A 15 6.27 6.51 -28.91
N VAL A 16 6.81 6.47 -27.69
CA VAL A 16 6.20 7.04 -26.49
C VAL A 16 7.31 7.51 -25.53
N SER A 17 7.11 8.61 -24.83
CA SER A 17 8.11 9.08 -23.88
C SER A 17 8.28 8.11 -22.72
N VAL A 18 7.18 7.66 -22.10
CA VAL A 18 7.24 6.73 -20.97
C VAL A 18 6.30 5.55 -21.20
N LEU A 19 6.87 4.33 -21.09
CA LEU A 19 6.09 3.09 -21.02
C LEU A 19 6.08 2.59 -19.56
N ILE A 20 4.89 2.48 -18.97
CA ILE A 20 4.67 1.86 -17.67
C ILE A 20 4.17 0.44 -17.89
N ILE A 21 4.86 -0.55 -17.30
CA ILE A 21 4.48 -1.95 -17.36
C ILE A 21 3.94 -2.35 -15.99
N GLY A 22 2.65 -2.69 -15.93
CA GLY A 22 1.93 -3.04 -14.72
C GLY A 22 0.98 -1.94 -14.26
N ALA A 23 -0.31 -2.25 -14.23
CA ALA A 23 -1.40 -1.37 -13.80
C ALA A 23 -1.95 -1.79 -12.41
N GLY A 24 -1.07 -2.14 -11.48
CA GLY A 24 -1.35 -2.12 -10.05
C GLY A 24 -1.38 -0.68 -9.52
N ILE A 25 -1.65 -0.50 -8.23
CA ILE A 25 -1.82 0.85 -7.65
C ILE A 25 -0.60 1.76 -7.87
N ASN A 26 0.63 1.23 -7.83
CA ASN A 26 1.85 2.02 -8.07
C ASN A 26 1.99 2.46 -9.54
N GLY A 27 1.68 1.56 -10.48
CA GLY A 27 1.71 1.90 -11.91
C GLY A 27 0.65 2.95 -12.26
N ILE A 28 -0.57 2.80 -11.71
CA ILE A 28 -1.65 3.76 -11.90
C ILE A 28 -1.32 5.13 -11.30
N ALA A 29 -0.70 5.17 -10.10
CA ALA A 29 -0.26 6.42 -9.49
C ALA A 29 0.79 7.12 -10.35
N ALA A 30 1.82 6.40 -10.81
CA ALA A 30 2.85 6.95 -11.70
C ALA A 30 2.26 7.42 -13.04
N PHE A 31 1.32 6.65 -13.61
CA PHE A 31 0.59 7.03 -14.83
C PHE A 31 -0.14 8.36 -14.68
N ARG A 32 -0.88 8.51 -13.57
CA ARG A 32 -1.60 9.74 -13.26
C ARG A 32 -0.66 10.92 -13.04
N ASP A 33 0.40 10.75 -12.26
CA ASP A 33 1.35 11.83 -11.96
C ASP A 33 2.06 12.34 -13.22
N LEU A 34 2.47 11.45 -14.12
CA LEU A 34 3.09 11.79 -15.40
C LEU A 34 2.09 12.49 -16.33
N ALA A 35 0.87 11.97 -16.42
CA ALA A 35 -0.19 12.55 -17.24
C ALA A 35 -0.55 13.98 -16.80
N LEU A 36 -0.62 14.24 -15.48
CA LEU A 36 -0.87 15.57 -14.92
C LEU A 36 0.24 16.57 -15.22
N GLN A 37 1.44 16.09 -15.50
CA GLN A 37 2.59 16.88 -15.95
C GLN A 37 2.68 16.96 -17.48
N ASN A 38 1.64 16.49 -18.19
CA ASN A 38 1.55 16.47 -19.65
C ASN A 38 2.65 15.65 -20.35
N VAL A 39 3.16 14.62 -19.67
CA VAL A 39 4.10 13.66 -20.25
C VAL A 39 3.33 12.66 -21.10
N ASP A 40 3.85 12.34 -22.30
CA ASP A 40 3.31 11.27 -23.15
C ASP A 40 3.60 9.92 -22.51
N VAL A 41 2.55 9.23 -22.06
CA VAL A 41 2.65 8.02 -21.26
C VAL A 41 1.70 6.92 -21.71
N LEU A 42 2.26 5.75 -21.97
CA LEU A 42 1.51 4.51 -22.22
C LEU A 42 1.66 3.58 -21.01
N MET A 43 0.55 3.19 -20.41
CA MET A 43 0.53 2.15 -19.36
C MET A 43 -0.09 0.89 -19.91
N VAL A 44 0.57 -0.26 -19.69
CA VAL A 44 0.09 -1.59 -20.12
C VAL A 44 0.07 -2.58 -18.96
N ASP A 45 -0.91 -3.48 -18.97
CA ASP A 45 -0.97 -4.62 -18.06
C ASP A 45 -1.39 -5.89 -18.80
N LYS A 46 -0.77 -7.03 -18.45
CA LYS A 46 -1.11 -8.33 -19.03
C LYS A 46 -2.51 -8.84 -18.66
N GLY A 47 -3.03 -8.40 -17.53
CA GLY A 47 -4.37 -8.69 -17.05
C GLY A 47 -5.25 -7.44 -17.05
N ASP A 48 -6.30 -7.47 -16.25
CA ASP A 48 -7.12 -6.29 -16.03
C ASP A 48 -6.44 -5.31 -15.07
N PHE A 49 -6.86 -4.05 -15.07
CA PHE A 49 -6.36 -3.04 -14.15
C PHE A 49 -6.56 -3.49 -12.70
N CYS A 50 -5.52 -3.31 -11.88
CA CYS A 50 -5.53 -3.65 -10.46
C CYS A 50 -5.73 -5.16 -10.16
N SER A 51 -5.64 -6.07 -11.14
CA SER A 51 -5.95 -7.50 -10.96
C SER A 51 -4.90 -8.33 -10.21
N GLY A 52 -3.75 -7.74 -9.89
CA GLY A 52 -2.66 -8.40 -9.16
C GLY A 52 -2.76 -8.25 -7.63
N THR A 53 -1.63 -8.00 -6.98
CA THR A 53 -1.53 -7.83 -5.52
C THR A 53 -2.43 -6.72 -4.98
N SER A 54 -2.70 -5.68 -5.78
CA SER A 54 -3.52 -4.54 -5.37
C SER A 54 -4.97 -4.92 -5.07
N SER A 55 -5.56 -5.90 -5.79
CA SER A 55 -6.89 -6.43 -5.48
C SER A 55 -6.86 -7.50 -4.38
N ALA A 56 -5.75 -8.21 -4.23
CA ALA A 56 -5.59 -9.29 -3.27
C ALA A 56 -5.04 -8.81 -1.91
N SER A 57 -5.15 -7.51 -1.60
CA SER A 57 -4.73 -6.94 -0.33
C SER A 57 -5.81 -7.12 0.76
N SER A 58 -5.49 -6.77 2.00
CA SER A 58 -6.48 -6.68 3.09
C SER A 58 -7.42 -5.48 2.96
N HIS A 59 -7.34 -4.73 1.88
CA HIS A 59 -8.07 -3.49 1.61
C HIS A 59 -7.84 -2.38 2.66
N MET A 60 -6.93 -2.58 3.60
CA MET A 60 -6.62 -1.61 4.65
C MET A 60 -5.60 -0.58 4.14
N ILE A 61 -5.95 0.67 4.24
CA ILE A 61 -5.07 1.82 4.03
C ILE A 61 -4.59 2.26 5.42
N HIS A 62 -3.49 1.67 5.87
CA HIS A 62 -2.97 1.91 7.21
C HIS A 62 -1.97 3.07 7.24
N GLY A 63 -2.02 3.87 8.31
CA GLY A 63 -1.02 4.92 8.54
C GLY A 63 0.28 4.42 9.16
N GLY A 64 0.47 3.09 9.25
CA GLY A 64 1.75 2.50 9.64
C GLY A 64 2.12 2.61 11.11
N ILE A 65 1.16 2.59 12.03
CA ILE A 65 1.41 2.71 13.48
C ILE A 65 2.48 1.74 14.01
N ARG A 66 2.65 0.57 13.38
CA ARG A 66 3.69 -0.40 13.72
C ARG A 66 5.11 0.12 13.51
N TYR A 67 5.29 1.01 12.53
CA TYR A 67 6.61 1.57 12.20
C TYR A 67 7.09 2.60 13.23
N LEU A 68 6.18 3.12 14.08
CA LEU A 68 6.56 3.96 15.23
C LEU A 68 7.51 3.22 16.18
N GLU A 69 7.33 1.92 16.35
CA GLU A 69 8.20 1.09 17.20
C GLU A 69 9.62 1.00 16.66
N ASN A 70 9.77 1.13 15.36
CA ASN A 70 11.07 1.14 14.69
C ASN A 70 11.68 2.55 14.62
N GLY A 71 10.97 3.59 15.08
CA GLY A 71 11.40 4.99 15.01
C GLY A 71 11.24 5.62 13.63
N GLU A 72 10.49 4.99 12.72
CA GLU A 72 10.30 5.43 11.35
C GLU A 72 9.20 6.53 11.24
N LEU A 73 9.41 7.62 11.96
CA LEU A 73 8.43 8.71 12.11
C LEU A 73 8.06 9.35 10.76
N ARG A 74 9.03 9.47 9.86
CA ARG A 74 8.80 10.04 8.53
C ARG A 74 7.85 9.18 7.71
N LEU A 75 8.08 7.87 7.67
CA LEU A 75 7.24 6.91 6.95
C LEU A 75 5.79 6.94 7.46
N VAL A 76 5.62 6.95 8.80
CA VAL A 76 4.29 7.02 9.41
C VAL A 76 3.58 8.32 9.06
N ARG A 77 4.28 9.46 9.12
CA ARG A 77 3.71 10.76 8.75
C ARG A 77 3.24 10.76 7.30
N GLU A 78 4.07 10.30 6.37
CA GLU A 78 3.73 10.20 4.95
C GLU A 78 2.52 9.29 4.72
N ALA A 79 2.51 8.10 5.33
CA ALA A 79 1.39 7.15 5.23
C ALA A 79 0.07 7.71 5.78
N VAL A 80 0.10 8.41 6.92
CA VAL A 80 -1.07 9.08 7.50
C VAL A 80 -1.59 10.17 6.57
N GLN A 81 -0.69 10.97 5.99
CA GLN A 81 -1.08 12.03 5.06
C GLN A 81 -1.75 11.47 3.80
N GLU A 82 -1.18 10.43 3.20
CA GLU A 82 -1.77 9.78 2.01
C GLU A 82 -3.12 9.13 2.33
N ARG A 83 -3.24 8.44 3.46
CA ARG A 83 -4.51 7.90 3.92
C ARG A 83 -5.58 9.00 4.05
N ASN A 84 -5.22 10.12 4.67
CA ASN A 84 -6.14 11.24 4.86
C ASN A 84 -6.53 11.90 3.53
N ARG A 85 -5.59 12.01 2.57
CA ARG A 85 -5.88 12.47 1.21
C ARG A 85 -6.88 11.57 0.51
N LEU A 86 -6.71 10.26 0.58
CA LEU A 86 -7.63 9.31 -0.03
C LEU A 86 -9.03 9.37 0.58
N LEU A 87 -9.15 9.55 1.91
CA LEU A 87 -10.44 9.77 2.58
C LEU A 87 -11.17 11.02 2.07
N GLN A 88 -10.42 12.05 1.66
CA GLN A 88 -10.97 13.30 1.13
C GLN A 88 -11.30 13.22 -0.35
N LEU A 89 -10.37 12.67 -1.14
CA LEU A 89 -10.48 12.64 -2.60
C LEU A 89 -11.43 11.54 -3.09
N ALA A 90 -11.50 10.41 -2.38
CA ALA A 90 -12.33 9.27 -2.76
C ALA A 90 -13.25 8.80 -1.60
N PRO A 91 -14.07 9.68 -0.99
CA PRO A 91 -14.90 9.34 0.17
C PRO A 91 -15.98 8.29 -0.14
N HIS A 92 -16.29 8.05 -1.39
CA HIS A 92 -17.22 7.02 -1.86
C HIS A 92 -16.60 5.61 -1.83
N TYR A 93 -15.27 5.49 -1.96
CA TYR A 93 -14.56 4.22 -1.87
C TYR A 93 -13.82 4.01 -0.55
N VAL A 94 -13.32 5.09 0.06
CA VAL A 94 -12.46 5.03 1.24
C VAL A 94 -13.23 5.47 2.47
N LYS A 95 -13.26 4.61 3.50
CA LYS A 95 -13.99 4.83 4.76
C LYS A 95 -13.07 4.65 5.96
N PRO A 96 -13.34 5.35 7.09
CA PRO A 96 -12.66 5.04 8.35
C PRO A 96 -12.91 3.60 8.79
N LEU A 97 -11.85 2.90 9.19
CA LEU A 97 -11.88 1.53 9.69
C LEU A 97 -11.50 1.51 11.17
N PRO A 98 -12.41 1.19 12.10
CA PRO A 98 -12.06 1.00 13.49
C PRO A 98 -11.16 -0.23 13.64
N THR A 99 -10.02 -0.03 14.27
CA THR A 99 -9.02 -1.07 14.51
C THR A 99 -8.75 -1.16 16.00
N MET A 100 -8.91 -2.37 16.58
CA MET A 100 -8.72 -2.59 18.00
C MET A 100 -7.37 -3.24 18.28
N ILE A 101 -6.67 -2.73 19.32
CA ILE A 101 -5.46 -3.31 19.88
C ILE A 101 -5.79 -3.81 21.28
N PRO A 102 -5.81 -5.14 21.52
CA PRO A 102 -5.89 -5.68 22.87
C PRO A 102 -4.57 -5.45 23.62
N ILE A 103 -4.65 -5.03 24.87
CA ILE A 103 -3.51 -4.71 25.72
C ILE A 103 -3.51 -5.67 26.88
N PHE A 104 -2.43 -6.44 27.01
CA PHE A 104 -2.27 -7.47 28.05
C PHE A 104 -1.38 -7.01 29.20
N ASN A 105 -0.60 -5.94 29.03
CA ASN A 105 0.33 -5.44 30.03
C ASN A 105 0.50 -3.92 29.89
N TRP A 106 0.70 -3.21 31.00
CA TRP A 106 0.93 -1.76 31.00
C TRP A 106 2.36 -1.37 30.65
N GLN A 107 3.34 -2.15 31.07
CA GLN A 107 4.75 -1.76 31.12
C GLN A 107 5.65 -2.40 30.07
N SER A 108 5.17 -3.40 29.33
CA SER A 108 6.03 -4.10 28.37
C SER A 108 6.57 -3.15 27.29
N GLY A 109 7.88 -3.19 27.06
CA GLY A 109 8.56 -2.46 25.99
C GLY A 109 8.95 -1.00 26.29
N ILE A 110 8.54 -0.39 27.42
CA ILE A 110 8.86 1.03 27.75
C ILE A 110 10.38 1.23 27.75
N TRP A 111 11.13 0.34 28.36
CA TRP A 111 12.59 0.43 28.45
C TRP A 111 13.29 0.27 27.08
N LYS A 112 12.75 -0.55 26.19
CA LYS A 112 13.32 -0.71 24.83
C LYS A 112 13.17 0.55 24.00
N ILE A 113 12.03 1.23 24.11
CA ILE A 113 11.76 2.47 23.38
C ILE A 113 12.55 3.63 23.98
N ALA A 114 12.58 3.77 25.32
CA ALA A 114 13.38 4.80 25.97
C ALA A 114 14.86 4.68 25.60
N ALA A 115 15.43 3.47 25.65
CA ALA A 115 16.82 3.23 25.28
C ALA A 115 17.12 3.58 23.81
N LYS A 116 16.17 3.34 22.90
CA LYS A 116 16.31 3.66 21.47
C LYS A 116 16.19 5.15 21.22
N PHE A 117 15.27 5.84 21.89
CA PHE A 117 15.08 7.30 21.76
C PHE A 117 16.24 8.12 22.34
N PHE A 118 16.83 7.65 23.45
CA PHE A 118 17.95 8.33 24.10
C PHE A 118 19.32 7.91 23.57
N GLY A 119 19.39 7.17 22.46
CA GLY A 119 20.64 6.76 21.84
C GLY A 119 21.46 5.74 22.68
N LEU A 120 20.87 5.15 23.72
CA LEU A 120 21.47 4.18 24.63
C LEU A 120 21.48 2.75 24.08
N SER A 121 21.19 2.59 22.79
CA SER A 121 21.19 1.30 22.09
C SER A 121 22.55 0.53 22.20
N GLY A 122 23.66 1.25 22.34
CA GLY A 122 24.98 0.66 22.57
C GLY A 122 25.13 0.00 23.97
N LEU A 123 24.39 0.45 24.97
CA LEU A 123 24.46 -0.11 26.34
C LEU A 123 23.65 -1.42 26.48
N LEU A 124 22.64 -1.63 25.64
CA LEU A 124 21.81 -2.86 25.63
C LEU A 124 22.47 -4.03 24.88
N LEU A 125 23.54 -3.79 24.14
CA LEU A 125 24.30 -4.80 23.42
C LEU A 125 25.43 -5.44 24.28
N SER A 126 25.55 -5.10 25.58
CA SER A 126 26.45 -5.80 26.47
C SER A 126 25.93 -7.22 26.76
N PRO A 127 26.83 -8.22 26.95
CA PRO A 127 26.43 -9.62 27.24
C PRO A 127 25.53 -9.78 28.45
N THR A 128 25.56 -8.84 29.39
CA THR A 128 24.72 -8.78 30.59
C THR A 128 23.32 -8.22 30.31
N GLY A 129 23.19 -7.26 29.37
CA GLY A 129 21.90 -6.68 28.93
C GLY A 129 21.07 -7.66 28.07
N LEU A 130 21.76 -8.55 27.34
CA LEU A 130 21.10 -9.55 26.48
C LEU A 130 20.34 -10.61 27.29
N ARG A 131 20.78 -10.94 28.50
CA ARG A 131 20.10 -11.90 29.36
C ARG A 131 18.82 -11.36 30.01
N LEU A 132 18.71 -10.05 30.21
CA LEU A 132 17.50 -9.41 30.72
C LEU A 132 16.42 -9.23 29.63
N ALA A 133 16.81 -9.28 28.35
CA ALA A 133 15.90 -9.17 27.20
C ALA A 133 15.33 -10.50 26.69
N GLN A 134 15.90 -11.64 27.14
CA GLN A 134 15.44 -13.00 26.81
C GLN A 134 14.55 -13.55 27.92
N SER A 135 13.47 -12.90 28.27
CA SER A 135 12.34 -13.53 28.96
C SER A 135 11.64 -14.45 27.95
N LYS A 136 11.65 -15.75 28.27
CA LYS A 136 11.06 -16.82 27.49
C LYS A 136 9.60 -16.52 27.12
N GLY A 137 9.28 -16.56 25.82
CA GLY A 137 7.95 -16.97 25.34
C GLY A 137 6.86 -15.92 25.25
N GLU A 138 7.11 -14.64 25.50
CA GLU A 138 6.12 -13.59 25.29
C GLU A 138 6.24 -12.99 23.87
N GLY A 139 5.45 -13.54 22.95
CA GLY A 139 5.24 -12.91 21.66
C GLY A 139 4.78 -11.46 21.85
N HIS A 140 5.41 -10.54 21.14
CA HIS A 140 5.12 -9.11 20.86
C HIS A 140 3.98 -8.44 21.66
N GLN A 141 3.89 -8.62 23.00
CA GLN A 141 2.90 -7.93 23.82
C GLN A 141 3.34 -6.48 24.04
N ARG A 142 2.58 -5.56 23.47
CA ARG A 142 2.82 -4.12 23.59
C ARG A 142 2.24 -3.58 24.88
N GLY A 143 3.04 -2.82 25.64
CA GLY A 143 2.58 -2.17 26.87
C GLY A 143 1.57 -1.05 26.56
N GLY A 144 0.53 -0.94 27.38
CA GLY A 144 -0.55 0.03 27.21
C GLY A 144 -0.07 1.48 27.15
N VAL A 145 0.99 1.82 27.89
CA VAL A 145 1.58 3.18 27.90
C VAL A 145 2.17 3.52 26.53
N ILE A 146 2.86 2.57 25.89
CA ILE A 146 3.48 2.76 24.58
C ILE A 146 2.41 2.90 23.51
N VAL A 147 1.39 2.04 23.54
CA VAL A 147 0.25 2.11 22.63
C VAL A 147 -0.43 3.48 22.77
N LYS A 148 -0.67 3.96 23.98
CA LYS A 148 -1.30 5.27 24.21
C LYS A 148 -0.46 6.43 23.67
N LEU A 149 0.85 6.42 23.93
CA LEU A 149 1.76 7.45 23.42
C LEU A 149 1.84 7.41 21.89
N GLY A 150 1.94 6.21 21.31
CA GLY A 150 1.92 6.02 19.86
C GLY A 150 0.64 6.56 19.21
N LEU A 151 -0.52 6.29 19.80
CA LEU A 151 -1.80 6.80 19.31
C LEU A 151 -1.92 8.32 19.44
N MET A 152 -1.40 8.92 20.52
CA MET A 152 -1.36 10.39 20.65
C MET A 152 -0.50 11.03 19.55
N LEU A 153 0.70 10.49 19.28
CA LEU A 153 1.55 10.95 18.19
C LEU A 153 0.88 10.76 16.82
N TYR A 154 0.20 9.65 16.63
CA TYR A 154 -0.54 9.34 15.41
C TYR A 154 -1.67 10.35 15.16
N GLU A 155 -2.36 10.79 16.21
CA GLU A 155 -3.40 11.83 16.12
C GLU A 155 -2.85 13.23 15.85
N LEU A 156 -1.67 13.58 16.35
CA LEU A 156 -1.03 14.85 16.03
C LEU A 156 -0.81 15.03 14.53
N TRP A 157 -0.61 13.93 13.80
CA TRP A 157 -0.49 13.95 12.34
C TRP A 157 -1.82 13.89 11.59
N ASN A 158 -2.92 13.57 12.29
CA ASN A 158 -4.29 13.67 11.75
C ASN A 158 -4.81 15.11 11.71
N SER A 159 -3.91 16.09 11.63
CA SER A 159 -4.14 17.52 11.77
C SER A 159 -5.52 18.02 11.25
N PRO A 160 -6.23 18.89 12.00
CA PRO A 160 -7.59 19.34 11.67
C PRO A 160 -7.65 20.39 10.55
N SER A 161 -6.60 20.57 9.77
CA SER A 161 -6.49 21.66 8.79
C SER A 161 -7.34 21.52 7.54
N ILE A 162 -8.17 20.47 7.42
CA ILE A 162 -9.07 20.33 6.28
C ILE A 162 -10.48 20.03 6.79
N VAL A 163 -11.34 21.02 6.65
CA VAL A 163 -12.77 20.99 6.91
C VAL A 163 -13.43 20.14 5.83
N THR A 164 -13.63 18.84 6.10
CA THR A 164 -14.41 17.98 5.20
C THR A 164 -15.20 16.93 5.97
N ALA A 165 -16.31 16.46 5.36
CA ALA A 165 -17.28 15.55 5.93
C ALA A 165 -16.74 14.18 6.41
N ALA A 166 -15.51 13.82 6.05
CA ALA A 166 -14.83 12.58 6.44
C ALA A 166 -13.79 12.81 7.52
N ARG A 167 -14.21 13.30 8.68
CA ARG A 167 -13.30 13.45 9.82
C ARG A 167 -12.94 12.08 10.38
N MET A 168 -11.64 11.78 10.46
CA MET A 168 -11.16 10.57 11.14
C MET A 168 -11.55 10.66 12.63
N PRO A 169 -12.28 9.67 13.19
CA PRO A 169 -12.62 9.69 14.60
C PRO A 169 -11.38 9.57 15.49
N SER A 170 -11.44 10.17 16.68
CA SER A 170 -10.36 10.08 17.67
C SER A 170 -10.26 8.68 18.28
N HIS A 171 -9.05 8.30 18.71
CA HIS A 171 -8.85 7.02 19.39
C HIS A 171 -9.60 6.97 20.72
N ARG A 172 -9.99 5.77 21.11
CA ARG A 172 -10.62 5.49 22.39
C ARG A 172 -9.80 4.47 23.16
N PHE A 173 -9.62 4.72 24.44
CA PHE A 173 -8.94 3.82 25.35
C PHE A 173 -9.93 3.32 26.40
N GLN A 174 -10.07 2.01 26.56
CA GLN A 174 -11.03 1.40 27.45
C GLN A 174 -10.33 0.44 28.41
N LEU A 175 -10.65 0.52 29.69
CA LEU A 175 -10.16 -0.41 30.70
C LEU A 175 -10.87 -1.76 30.60
N LYS A 176 -10.28 -2.80 31.14
CA LYS A 176 -10.72 -4.21 31.10
C LYS A 176 -12.24 -4.38 31.22
N VAL A 177 -12.84 -3.82 32.26
CA VAL A 177 -14.28 -4.00 32.54
C VAL A 177 -15.15 -3.49 31.39
N SER A 178 -14.86 -2.28 30.88
CA SER A 178 -15.58 -1.69 29.75
C SER A 178 -15.31 -2.44 28.45
N SER A 179 -14.07 -2.88 28.26
CA SER A 179 -13.66 -3.66 27.07
C SER A 179 -14.39 -5.00 27.00
N LEU A 180 -14.42 -5.78 28.07
CA LEU A 180 -15.10 -7.07 28.11
C LEU A 180 -16.64 -6.94 28.07
N LYS A 181 -17.18 -5.82 28.56
CA LYS A 181 -18.62 -5.54 28.41
C LYS A 181 -19.00 -5.28 26.94
N GLN A 182 -18.14 -4.57 26.20
CA GLN A 182 -18.38 -4.25 24.79
C GLN A 182 -18.01 -5.42 23.86
N PHE A 183 -16.96 -6.17 24.20
CA PHE A 183 -16.41 -7.29 23.43
C PHE A 183 -16.23 -8.52 24.33
N PRO A 184 -17.31 -9.26 24.61
CA PRO A 184 -17.28 -10.40 25.56
C PRO A 184 -16.37 -11.56 25.10
N GLU A 185 -16.13 -11.68 23.80
CA GLU A 185 -15.29 -12.75 23.21
C GLU A 185 -13.80 -12.51 23.36
N LEU A 186 -13.38 -11.34 23.87
CA LEU A 186 -11.96 -11.08 24.13
C LEU A 186 -11.45 -11.91 25.31
N SER A 187 -10.15 -12.27 25.26
CA SER A 187 -9.49 -12.93 26.38
C SER A 187 -9.65 -12.14 27.67
N SER A 188 -9.96 -12.85 28.77
CA SER A 188 -10.02 -12.28 30.10
C SER A 188 -8.68 -11.74 30.62
N ASP A 189 -7.56 -12.04 29.95
CA ASP A 189 -6.22 -11.61 30.36
C ASP A 189 -5.89 -10.18 29.93
N ILE A 190 -6.75 -9.55 29.12
CA ILE A 190 -6.55 -8.14 28.73
C ILE A 190 -6.64 -7.23 29.95
N VAL A 191 -5.85 -6.16 29.94
CA VAL A 191 -5.93 -5.07 30.93
C VAL A 191 -6.65 -3.85 30.39
N ALA A 192 -6.65 -3.68 29.06
CA ALA A 192 -7.32 -2.59 28.35
C ALA A 192 -7.47 -2.93 26.87
N THR A 193 -8.25 -2.11 26.16
CA THR A 193 -8.24 -2.05 24.69
C THR A 193 -8.02 -0.61 24.22
N ALA A 194 -7.35 -0.46 23.10
CA ALA A 194 -7.26 0.81 22.39
C ALA A 194 -7.92 0.65 21.02
N ILE A 195 -8.89 1.49 20.71
CA ILE A 195 -9.54 1.55 19.40
C ILE A 195 -9.03 2.81 18.72
N TYR A 196 -8.39 2.64 17.57
CA TYR A 196 -7.98 3.73 16.70
C TYR A 196 -8.56 3.53 15.32
N TYR A 197 -8.35 4.50 14.43
CA TYR A 197 -8.93 4.42 13.09
C TYR A 197 -7.84 4.48 12.04
N ASP A 198 -7.85 3.49 11.17
CA ASP A 198 -7.21 3.52 9.86
C ASP A 198 -8.27 3.73 8.79
N ALA A 199 -7.99 3.42 7.55
CA ALA A 199 -8.99 3.46 6.49
C ALA A 199 -9.09 2.12 5.78
N VAL A 200 -10.21 1.88 5.13
CA VAL A 200 -10.45 0.75 4.25
C VAL A 200 -10.91 1.25 2.88
N VAL A 201 -10.37 0.68 1.83
CA VAL A 201 -10.89 0.85 0.47
C VAL A 201 -11.87 -0.28 0.18
N LEU A 202 -13.14 0.06 -0.05
CA LEU A 202 -14.21 -0.93 -0.22
C LEU A 202 -14.07 -1.74 -1.51
N SER A 203 -13.59 -1.10 -2.57
CA SER A 203 -13.39 -1.71 -3.90
C SER A 203 -12.15 -1.11 -4.55
N PRO A 204 -10.96 -1.67 -4.31
CA PRO A 204 -9.71 -1.14 -4.85
C PRO A 204 -9.69 -1.15 -6.38
N GLU A 205 -10.31 -2.13 -7.01
CA GLU A 205 -10.42 -2.25 -8.48
C GLU A 205 -11.24 -1.10 -9.07
N ARG A 206 -12.33 -0.71 -8.39
CA ARG A 206 -13.17 0.42 -8.83
C ARG A 206 -12.44 1.75 -8.69
N LEU A 207 -11.72 1.95 -7.59
CA LEU A 207 -10.86 3.12 -7.40
C LEU A 207 -9.78 3.17 -8.50
N ALA A 208 -9.16 2.04 -8.82
CA ALA A 208 -8.15 1.93 -9.87
C ALA A 208 -8.70 2.32 -11.25
N VAL A 209 -9.86 1.77 -11.64
CA VAL A 209 -10.51 2.08 -12.92
C VAL A 209 -10.92 3.55 -12.99
N GLU A 210 -11.40 4.13 -11.88
CA GLU A 210 -11.75 5.55 -11.82
C GLU A 210 -10.51 6.42 -12.04
N LEU A 211 -9.40 6.14 -11.35
CA LEU A 211 -8.14 6.86 -11.52
C LEU A 211 -7.63 6.79 -12.97
N VAL A 212 -7.69 5.62 -13.61
CA VAL A 212 -7.28 5.45 -15.01
C VAL A 212 -8.19 6.27 -15.95
N THR A 213 -9.50 6.11 -15.82
CA THR A 213 -10.45 6.78 -16.71
C THR A 213 -10.48 8.29 -16.54
N GLU A 214 -10.32 8.81 -15.32
CA GLU A 214 -10.14 10.25 -15.08
C GLU A 214 -8.85 10.76 -15.70
N THR A 215 -7.76 10.04 -15.56
CA THR A 215 -6.46 10.42 -16.11
C THR A 215 -6.53 10.53 -17.63
N GLU A 216 -7.11 9.54 -18.32
CA GLU A 216 -7.30 9.57 -19.77
C GLU A 216 -8.23 10.72 -20.25
N LYS A 217 -9.21 11.12 -19.41
CA LYS A 217 -10.07 12.27 -19.69
C LYS A 217 -9.35 13.61 -19.52
N MET A 218 -8.43 13.69 -18.56
CA MET A 218 -7.69 14.92 -18.23
C MET A 218 -6.51 15.18 -19.17
N SER A 219 -5.92 14.13 -19.74
CA SER A 219 -4.74 14.23 -20.61
C SER A 219 -4.93 13.44 -21.90
N GLN A 220 -4.78 14.10 -23.03
CA GLN A 220 -4.78 13.44 -24.35
C GLN A 220 -3.49 12.64 -24.62
N ASN A 221 -2.45 12.89 -23.83
CA ASN A 221 -1.14 12.24 -23.93
C ASN A 221 -1.02 11.01 -23.04
N ALA A 222 -2.11 10.57 -22.40
CA ALA A 222 -2.13 9.43 -21.50
C ALA A 222 -3.03 8.33 -22.04
N THR A 223 -2.47 7.14 -22.23
CA THR A 223 -3.21 5.96 -22.72
C THR A 223 -2.91 4.77 -21.81
N ALA A 224 -3.96 4.09 -21.34
CA ALA A 224 -3.83 2.88 -20.53
C ALA A 224 -4.54 1.71 -21.22
N ILE A 225 -3.85 0.57 -21.38
CA ILE A 225 -4.38 -0.61 -22.07
C ILE A 225 -4.16 -1.85 -21.20
N ASN A 226 -5.26 -2.49 -20.82
CA ASN A 226 -5.24 -3.80 -20.14
C ASN A 226 -5.11 -4.95 -21.14
N TYR A 227 -4.85 -6.16 -20.68
CA TYR A 227 -4.65 -7.37 -21.46
C TYR A 227 -3.58 -7.21 -22.56
N LEU A 228 -2.54 -6.44 -22.27
CA LEU A 228 -1.41 -6.20 -23.15
C LEU A 228 -0.11 -6.52 -22.40
N SER A 229 0.53 -7.59 -22.76
CA SER A 229 1.74 -8.08 -22.08
C SER A 229 3.02 -7.68 -22.82
N VAL A 230 4.11 -7.52 -22.07
CA VAL A 230 5.46 -7.42 -22.61
C VAL A 230 5.97 -8.83 -22.86
N VAL A 231 6.37 -9.15 -24.10
CA VAL A 231 6.93 -10.44 -24.46
C VAL A 231 8.44 -10.43 -24.65
N GLY A 232 9.03 -9.30 -24.96
CA GLY A 232 10.47 -9.15 -25.12
C GLY A 232 10.87 -7.78 -25.67
N MET A 233 12.12 -7.70 -26.09
CA MET A 233 12.65 -6.56 -26.84
C MET A 233 13.09 -7.02 -28.22
N ALA A 234 12.87 -6.20 -29.26
CA ALA A 234 13.45 -6.40 -30.55
C ALA A 234 14.91 -5.95 -30.57
N ASP A 235 15.74 -6.59 -31.37
CA ASP A 235 17.16 -6.37 -31.44
C ASP A 235 17.55 -4.90 -31.63
N SER A 236 18.55 -4.46 -30.88
CA SER A 236 19.36 -3.23 -31.00
C SER A 236 18.71 -1.84 -30.86
N GLN A 237 17.39 -1.68 -30.78
CA GLN A 237 16.75 -0.36 -30.87
C GLN A 237 15.87 0.06 -29.70
N ARG A 238 16.02 -0.52 -28.48
CA ARG A 238 15.16 -0.23 -27.34
C ARG A 238 13.64 -0.41 -27.64
N THR A 239 13.32 -1.25 -28.62
CA THR A 239 11.94 -1.53 -29.03
C THR A 239 11.36 -2.63 -28.14
N VAL A 240 10.31 -2.30 -27.40
CA VAL A 240 9.55 -3.25 -26.59
C VAL A 240 8.48 -3.91 -27.45
N ILE A 241 8.41 -5.24 -27.41
CA ILE A 241 7.37 -6.01 -28.09
C ILE A 241 6.23 -6.25 -27.11
N LEU A 242 5.04 -5.77 -27.45
CA LEU A 242 3.81 -5.97 -26.72
C LEU A 242 2.95 -7.02 -27.44
N HIS A 243 2.24 -7.84 -26.67
CA HIS A 243 1.32 -8.85 -27.16
C HIS A 243 -0.08 -8.63 -26.58
N ASP A 244 -1.08 -8.51 -27.43
CA ASP A 244 -2.47 -8.42 -27.00
C ASP A 244 -3.01 -9.81 -26.68
N GLU A 245 -3.28 -10.06 -25.42
CA GLU A 245 -3.77 -11.35 -24.90
C GLU A 245 -5.17 -11.72 -25.41
N VAL A 246 -5.91 -10.75 -25.96
CA VAL A 246 -7.28 -10.94 -26.46
C VAL A 246 -7.29 -11.29 -27.94
N SER A 247 -6.53 -10.57 -28.77
CA SER A 247 -6.53 -10.76 -30.24
C SER A 247 -5.34 -11.58 -30.74
N GLY A 248 -4.29 -11.75 -29.92
CA GLY A 248 -3.03 -12.36 -30.34
C GLY A 248 -2.12 -11.46 -31.16
N GLN A 249 -2.53 -10.20 -31.41
CA GLN A 249 -1.74 -9.25 -32.21
C GLN A 249 -0.52 -8.76 -31.44
N GLN A 250 0.58 -8.51 -32.14
CA GLN A 250 1.79 -7.92 -31.58
C GLN A 250 1.98 -6.48 -32.05
N PHE A 251 2.55 -5.65 -31.16
CA PHE A 251 2.89 -4.26 -31.40
C PHE A 251 4.34 -4.00 -31.00
N GLN A 252 4.97 -3.05 -31.66
CA GLN A 252 6.34 -2.63 -31.39
C GLN A 252 6.33 -1.16 -30.96
N ILE A 253 6.82 -0.88 -29.76
CA ILE A 253 6.86 0.45 -29.17
C ILE A 253 8.30 0.80 -28.78
N GLN A 254 8.72 2.02 -29.10
CA GLN A 254 10.02 2.58 -28.73
C GLN A 254 9.86 3.63 -27.64
N PRO A 255 9.90 3.24 -26.36
CA PRO A 255 9.85 4.19 -25.26
C PRO A 255 11.22 4.85 -25.03
N GLU A 256 11.21 6.13 -24.63
CA GLU A 256 12.43 6.78 -24.13
C GLU A 256 12.79 6.26 -22.72
N LEU A 257 11.78 6.01 -21.89
CA LEU A 257 11.91 5.45 -20.54
C LEU A 257 10.91 4.31 -20.32
N VAL A 258 11.35 3.24 -19.64
CA VAL A 258 10.48 2.16 -19.18
C VAL A 258 10.41 2.16 -17.66
N ILE A 259 9.20 2.20 -17.12
CA ILE A 259 8.91 2.02 -15.70
C ILE A 259 8.33 0.63 -15.49
N ASN A 260 9.08 -0.24 -14.81
CA ASN A 260 8.59 -1.56 -14.43
C ASN A 260 7.85 -1.48 -13.09
N ALA A 261 6.53 -1.48 -13.11
CA ALA A 261 5.62 -1.44 -11.96
C ALA A 261 4.86 -2.76 -11.76
N THR A 262 5.43 -3.88 -12.22
CA THR A 262 4.77 -5.20 -12.23
C THR A 262 4.74 -5.89 -10.85
N GLY A 263 5.12 -5.20 -9.78
CA GLY A 263 5.06 -5.72 -8.42
C GLY A 263 5.83 -7.03 -8.25
N PRO A 264 5.19 -8.16 -7.84
CA PRO A 264 5.89 -9.43 -7.62
C PRO A 264 6.52 -10.03 -8.88
N TRP A 265 6.18 -9.54 -10.06
CA TRP A 265 6.70 -10.02 -11.35
C TRP A 265 7.83 -9.16 -11.91
N ILE A 266 8.40 -8.23 -11.12
CA ILE A 266 9.43 -7.28 -11.57
C ILE A 266 10.64 -7.99 -12.21
N ASP A 267 11.15 -9.05 -11.59
CA ASP A 267 12.32 -9.79 -12.08
C ASP A 267 12.03 -10.56 -13.37
N LEU A 268 10.82 -11.11 -13.50
CA LEU A 268 10.38 -11.78 -14.72
C LEU A 268 10.25 -10.79 -15.87
N THR A 269 9.74 -9.61 -15.61
CA THR A 269 9.61 -8.54 -16.60
C THR A 269 10.98 -7.99 -17.00
N ASN A 270 11.85 -7.73 -16.04
CA ASN A 270 13.22 -7.28 -16.29
C ASN A 270 14.01 -8.30 -17.14
N ARG A 271 13.81 -9.60 -16.90
CA ARG A 271 14.43 -10.64 -17.74
C ARG A 271 13.96 -10.57 -19.19
N LYS A 272 12.66 -10.34 -19.43
CA LYS A 272 12.10 -10.15 -20.79
C LYS A 272 12.66 -8.88 -21.45
N LEU A 273 12.99 -7.86 -20.66
CA LEU A 273 13.60 -6.62 -21.13
C LEU A 273 15.13 -6.72 -21.29
N GLY A 274 15.71 -7.93 -21.15
CA GLY A 274 17.14 -8.13 -21.28
C GLY A 274 18.00 -7.63 -20.10
N GLN A 275 17.37 -7.30 -18.97
CA GLN A 275 18.02 -6.79 -17.75
C GLN A 275 17.68 -7.69 -16.54
N PRO A 276 18.20 -8.90 -16.44
CA PRO A 276 17.84 -9.81 -15.35
C PRO A 276 18.21 -9.22 -13.98
N THR A 277 17.27 -9.30 -13.05
CA THR A 277 17.40 -8.86 -11.66
C THR A 277 16.88 -9.93 -10.70
N ASP A 278 17.20 -9.78 -9.40
CA ASP A 278 16.75 -10.65 -8.32
C ASP A 278 16.35 -9.76 -7.12
N PHE A 279 15.26 -9.01 -7.27
CA PHE A 279 14.78 -8.06 -6.26
C PHE A 279 13.74 -8.69 -5.33
N ILE A 280 13.01 -9.72 -5.81
CA ILE A 280 11.86 -10.28 -5.09
C ILE A 280 12.17 -11.63 -4.48
N GLY A 281 12.11 -11.71 -3.15
CA GLY A 281 12.37 -12.94 -2.38
C GLY A 281 11.25 -13.99 -2.37
N GLY A 282 10.16 -13.78 -3.11
CA GLY A 282 9.11 -14.79 -3.32
C GLY A 282 8.23 -15.12 -2.12
N SER A 283 8.04 -14.21 -1.14
CA SER A 283 7.09 -14.43 -0.05
C SER A 283 5.65 -14.25 -0.51
N LYS A 284 4.74 -15.10 0.02
CA LYS A 284 3.31 -15.07 -0.28
C LYS A 284 2.51 -14.96 1.01
N GLY A 285 1.57 -14.00 1.07
CA GLY A 285 0.51 -13.95 2.07
C GLY A 285 -0.80 -14.53 1.52
N SER A 286 -1.63 -15.07 2.42
CA SER A 286 -2.98 -15.54 2.08
C SER A 286 -3.97 -14.96 3.07
N HIS A 287 -5.16 -14.57 2.59
CA HIS A 287 -6.27 -14.11 3.42
C HIS A 287 -7.39 -15.15 3.38
N LEU A 288 -8.01 -15.38 4.53
CA LEU A 288 -9.25 -16.14 4.63
C LEU A 288 -10.39 -15.15 4.79
N VAL A 289 -11.39 -15.27 3.94
CA VAL A 289 -12.64 -14.51 4.06
C VAL A 289 -13.67 -15.43 4.71
N LEU A 290 -14.18 -15.04 5.86
CA LEU A 290 -15.15 -15.82 6.63
C LEU A 290 -16.44 -15.02 6.72
N ASP A 291 -17.55 -15.66 6.36
CA ASP A 291 -18.89 -15.15 6.69
C ASP A 291 -19.29 -15.74 8.05
N HIS A 292 -19.02 -14.97 9.10
CA HIS A 292 -19.28 -15.41 10.48
C HIS A 292 -20.12 -14.35 11.21
N PRO A 293 -21.39 -14.64 11.51
CA PRO A 293 -22.33 -13.65 12.04
C PRO A 293 -21.99 -13.13 13.45
N LYS A 294 -20.99 -13.72 14.12
CA LYS A 294 -20.52 -13.28 15.45
C LYS A 294 -19.18 -12.56 15.44
N LEU A 295 -18.54 -12.41 14.29
CA LEU A 295 -17.35 -11.59 14.05
C LEU A 295 -17.76 -10.30 13.33
#